data_3ce7af7be4051a715182f7d13283168a
#
_entry.id   3ce7af7be4051a715182f7d13283168a
#
_cell.length_a   1.000
_cell.length_b   1.000
_cell.length_c   1.000
_cell.angle_alpha   90.00
_cell.angle_beta   90.00
_cell.angle_gamma   90.00
#
_symmetry.space_group_name_H-M   'P 1'
#
loop_
_entity.id
_entity.type
_entity.pdbx_description
1 polymer ?
#
loop_
_entity_poly.entity_id
_entity_poly.type
_entity_poly.pdbx_seq_one_letter_code
_entity_poly.pdbx_strand_id
1 'polypeptide(L)'
;MVSNVSWDLRSLPDQSGKTFVVTGANAGLGYFTSEQLAGAGAHVILACRNLRKADAAEAAIRDRAPGASVSVLQLDVSDLQSVREVSETLRALPRLDGLILNAGIVHPSADRQVSLDGNELIFATNFLGHFALTAGTLTALRRTPGSRVVSLGSLISRLMDSSLDDLQLATTYNGWKAYAQSKIAMQVFGFELDRRLRATGAGMVQSLVAHPGYSISGLTPTIPGVNSVSRIKRVIDGAQTVVGAQGKHHGAWSTVRAAIDPDAHGGDYFGPRLLTRGRPVRQPATRTSRDRAVAARLWERAETLIDEPFL
;
A
#
# COMPACT_ATOMS: atom_id res chain seq x y z
N MET A 1 17.16 24.74 2.36
CA MET A 1 18.06 23.73 1.75
C MET A 1 17.53 22.37 2.16
N VAL A 2 16.97 21.59 1.24
CA VAL A 2 16.51 20.23 1.54
C VAL A 2 17.78 19.39 1.67
N SER A 3 18.07 18.89 2.86
CA SER A 3 19.18 17.98 3.11
C SER A 3 18.97 16.74 2.22
N ASN A 4 19.79 16.59 1.21
CA ASN A 4 19.84 15.40 0.35
C ASN A 4 20.60 14.30 1.11
N VAL A 5 20.12 13.92 2.31
CA VAL A 5 20.61 12.70 2.93
C VAL A 5 20.22 11.58 1.99
N SER A 6 21.21 10.95 1.37
CA SER A 6 20.98 9.88 0.44
C SER A 6 20.37 8.72 1.23
N TRP A 7 19.07 8.44 1.02
CA TRP A 7 18.40 7.27 1.57
C TRP A 7 19.22 6.01 1.24
N ASP A 8 19.82 5.39 2.23
CA ASP A 8 20.60 4.16 2.06
C ASP A 8 19.79 2.95 2.54
N LEU A 9 19.44 2.11 1.59
CA LEU A 9 18.71 0.87 1.82
C LEU A 9 19.52 -0.21 2.56
N ARG A 10 20.83 -0.04 2.64
CA ARG A 10 21.72 -0.95 3.39
C ARG A 10 21.81 -0.56 4.87
N SER A 11 21.29 0.61 5.22
CA SER A 11 21.30 1.16 6.56
C SER A 11 19.96 1.81 6.86
N LEU A 12 18.90 1.00 6.97
CA LEU A 12 17.58 1.49 7.34
C LEU A 12 17.60 1.97 8.80
N PRO A 13 16.86 3.05 9.12
CA PRO A 13 16.71 3.49 10.51
C PRO A 13 16.13 2.37 11.38
N ASP A 14 16.66 2.22 12.59
CA ASP A 14 16.17 1.25 13.57
C ASP A 14 14.68 1.45 13.87
N GLN A 15 13.92 0.37 13.80
CA GLN A 15 12.49 0.34 14.05
C GLN A 15 12.11 -0.53 15.26
N SER A 16 13.10 -0.85 16.11
CA SER A 16 12.86 -1.64 17.31
C SER A 16 11.77 -1.03 18.18
N GLY A 17 10.87 -1.86 18.69
CA GLY A 17 9.73 -1.44 19.51
C GLY A 17 8.59 -0.78 18.73
N LYS A 18 8.62 -0.72 17.39
CA LYS A 18 7.53 -0.22 16.55
C LYS A 18 6.73 -1.35 15.91
N THR A 19 5.45 -1.10 15.66
CA THR A 19 4.52 -2.04 15.05
C THR A 19 4.00 -1.52 13.73
N PHE A 20 4.12 -2.33 12.67
CA PHE A 20 3.61 -2.05 11.34
C PHE A 20 2.63 -3.13 10.89
N VAL A 21 1.54 -2.72 10.28
CA VAL A 21 0.59 -3.61 9.59
C VAL A 21 0.77 -3.44 8.09
N VAL A 22 0.95 -4.56 7.36
CA VAL A 22 1.09 -4.55 5.91
C VAL A 22 0.01 -5.42 5.29
N THR A 23 -0.92 -4.81 4.54
CA THR A 23 -1.97 -5.56 3.84
C THR A 23 -1.41 -6.25 2.59
N GLY A 24 -1.84 -7.49 2.33
CA GLY A 24 -1.34 -8.28 1.20
C GLY A 24 0.14 -8.64 1.29
N ALA A 25 0.63 -8.84 2.50
CA ALA A 25 2.04 -9.07 2.81
C ALA A 25 2.58 -10.47 2.42
N ASN A 26 1.72 -11.40 2.01
CA ASN A 26 2.10 -12.77 1.71
C ASN A 26 2.86 -12.95 0.39
N ALA A 27 2.99 -11.93 -0.44
CA ALA A 27 3.69 -11.99 -1.72
C ALA A 27 4.08 -10.60 -2.25
N GLY A 28 4.94 -10.60 -3.27
CA GLY A 28 5.21 -9.41 -4.07
C GLY A 28 5.77 -8.24 -3.27
N LEU A 29 5.24 -7.03 -3.54
CA LEU A 29 5.69 -5.80 -2.88
C LEU A 29 5.47 -5.84 -1.37
N GLY A 30 4.30 -6.35 -0.93
CA GLY A 30 3.97 -6.45 0.48
C GLY A 30 4.95 -7.35 1.25
N TYR A 31 5.33 -8.49 0.69
CA TYR A 31 6.35 -9.35 1.28
C TYR A 31 7.68 -8.61 1.48
N PHE A 32 8.20 -7.98 0.41
CA PHE A 32 9.49 -7.30 0.51
C PHE A 32 9.44 -6.02 1.37
N THR A 33 8.29 -5.38 1.47
CA THR A 33 8.09 -4.30 2.42
C THR A 33 8.17 -4.83 3.86
N SER A 34 7.48 -5.93 4.14
CA SER A 34 7.47 -6.59 5.46
C SER A 34 8.85 -7.11 5.85
N GLU A 35 9.53 -7.79 4.92
CA GLU A 35 10.90 -8.28 5.12
C GLU A 35 11.87 -7.15 5.52
N GLN A 36 11.82 -6.01 4.82
CA GLN A 36 12.70 -4.88 5.09
C GLN A 36 12.36 -4.19 6.42
N LEU A 37 11.07 -4.01 6.74
CA LEU A 37 10.65 -3.43 8.02
C LEU A 37 11.03 -4.34 9.21
N ALA A 38 10.80 -5.65 9.08
CA ALA A 38 11.17 -6.64 10.09
C ALA A 38 12.69 -6.73 10.25
N GLY A 39 13.45 -6.70 9.15
CA GLY A 39 14.90 -6.62 9.15
C GLY A 39 15.47 -5.35 9.78
N ALA A 40 14.69 -4.26 9.81
CA ALA A 40 15.02 -3.03 10.54
C ALA A 40 14.59 -3.06 12.02
N GLY A 41 14.13 -4.20 12.55
CA GLY A 41 13.78 -4.39 13.96
C GLY A 41 12.31 -4.19 14.32
N ALA A 42 11.44 -3.87 13.35
CA ALA A 42 10.02 -3.69 13.62
C ALA A 42 9.31 -5.02 13.93
N HIS A 43 8.24 -4.94 14.74
CA HIS A 43 7.19 -5.95 14.71
C HIS A 43 6.29 -5.71 13.49
N VAL A 44 6.15 -6.72 12.61
CA VAL A 44 5.36 -6.61 11.38
C VAL A 44 4.20 -7.60 11.40
N ILE A 45 2.98 -7.09 11.30
CA ILE A 45 1.75 -7.89 11.18
C ILE A 45 1.44 -8.06 9.68
N LEU A 46 1.50 -9.29 9.21
CA LEU A 46 1.19 -9.68 7.83
C LEU A 46 -0.34 -9.85 7.70
N ALA A 47 -1.04 -8.80 7.27
CA ALA A 47 -2.49 -8.85 7.10
C ALA A 47 -2.85 -9.41 5.72
N CYS A 48 -3.34 -10.66 5.66
CA CYS A 48 -3.48 -11.43 4.42
C CYS A 48 -4.74 -12.29 4.39
N ARG A 49 -5.37 -12.40 3.22
CA ARG A 49 -6.55 -13.25 3.03
C ARG A 49 -6.27 -14.75 3.17
N ASN A 50 -5.14 -15.20 2.66
CA ASN A 50 -4.75 -16.62 2.65
C ASN A 50 -3.71 -16.89 3.73
N LEU A 51 -4.13 -17.50 4.84
CA LEU A 51 -3.28 -17.81 5.99
C LEU A 51 -2.11 -18.71 5.62
N ARG A 52 -2.31 -19.78 4.85
CA ARG A 52 -1.21 -20.68 4.46
C ARG A 52 -0.08 -19.97 3.72
N LYS A 53 -0.45 -19.00 2.83
CA LYS A 53 0.56 -18.19 2.15
C LYS A 53 1.19 -17.15 3.08
N ALA A 54 0.45 -16.68 4.07
CA ALA A 54 0.97 -15.76 5.07
C ALA A 54 1.96 -16.44 6.01
N ASP A 55 1.66 -17.67 6.47
CA ASP A 55 2.55 -18.48 7.29
C ASP A 55 3.87 -18.81 6.56
N ALA A 56 3.78 -19.12 5.25
CA ALA A 56 4.97 -19.33 4.43
C ALA A 56 5.81 -18.04 4.28
N ALA A 57 5.17 -16.89 4.16
CA ALA A 57 5.85 -15.59 4.10
C ALA A 57 6.50 -15.24 5.45
N GLU A 58 5.82 -15.48 6.56
CA GLU A 58 6.35 -15.32 7.91
C GLU A 58 7.61 -16.17 8.12
N ALA A 59 7.53 -17.48 7.80
CA ALA A 59 8.67 -18.37 7.89
C ALA A 59 9.85 -17.90 7.04
N ALA A 60 9.59 -17.47 5.81
CA ALA A 60 10.62 -16.97 4.92
C ALA A 60 11.27 -15.65 5.41
N ILE A 61 10.50 -14.76 6.05
CA ILE A 61 11.05 -13.54 6.66
C ILE A 61 11.97 -13.91 7.84
N ARG A 62 11.53 -14.83 8.72
CA ARG A 62 12.33 -15.26 9.88
C ARG A 62 13.63 -15.97 9.48
N ASP A 63 13.58 -16.77 8.40
CA ASP A 63 14.78 -17.42 7.85
C ASP A 63 15.83 -16.41 7.36
N ARG A 64 15.38 -15.33 6.71
CA ARG A 64 16.24 -14.31 6.11
C ARG A 64 16.67 -13.19 7.08
N ALA A 65 15.90 -12.96 8.10
CA ALA A 65 16.17 -12.01 9.19
C ALA A 65 16.00 -12.71 10.55
N PRO A 66 17.01 -13.46 11.02
CA PRO A 66 16.95 -14.12 12.31
C PRO A 66 16.63 -13.14 13.44
N GLY A 67 15.65 -13.46 14.26
CA GLY A 67 15.15 -12.56 15.32
C GLY A 67 14.05 -11.59 14.89
N ALA A 68 13.64 -11.61 13.61
CA ALA A 68 12.53 -10.77 13.14
C ALA A 68 11.23 -11.06 13.91
N SER A 69 10.58 -9.98 14.37
CA SER A 69 9.27 -10.04 15.02
C SER A 69 8.17 -9.93 13.97
N VAL A 70 7.53 -11.05 13.68
CA VAL A 70 6.48 -11.13 12.64
C VAL A 70 5.29 -11.93 13.17
N SER A 71 4.09 -11.51 12.82
CA SER A 71 2.85 -12.24 13.10
C SER A 71 1.90 -12.17 11.91
N VAL A 72 0.93 -13.07 11.86
CA VAL A 72 -0.07 -13.15 10.79
C VAL A 72 -1.44 -12.74 11.32
N LEU A 73 -2.18 -12.00 10.51
CA LEU A 73 -3.56 -11.61 10.77
C LEU A 73 -4.40 -11.86 9.51
N GLN A 74 -5.51 -12.59 9.65
CA GLN A 74 -6.39 -12.84 8.52
C GLN A 74 -7.17 -11.58 8.15
N LEU A 75 -7.07 -11.15 6.89
CA LEU A 75 -7.77 -9.98 6.37
C LEU A 75 -8.10 -10.18 4.89
N ASP A 76 -9.36 -10.15 4.54
CA ASP A 76 -9.82 -9.90 3.17
C ASP A 76 -10.27 -8.44 3.04
N VAL A 77 -9.46 -7.62 2.39
CA VAL A 77 -9.79 -6.18 2.19
C VAL A 77 -10.95 -5.95 1.23
N SER A 78 -11.44 -6.98 0.52
CA SER A 78 -12.61 -6.88 -0.33
C SER A 78 -13.92 -7.20 0.39
N ASP A 79 -13.85 -7.55 1.66
CA ASP A 79 -14.96 -7.89 2.54
C ASP A 79 -14.99 -6.90 3.72
N LEU A 80 -15.97 -6.02 3.74
CA LEU A 80 -16.08 -4.98 4.78
C LEU A 80 -16.31 -5.58 6.18
N GLN A 81 -16.91 -6.77 6.29
CA GLN A 81 -17.05 -7.45 7.57
C GLN A 81 -15.67 -7.89 8.10
N SER A 82 -14.85 -8.52 7.24
CA SER A 82 -13.46 -8.89 7.58
C SER A 82 -12.64 -7.64 7.98
N VAL A 83 -12.84 -6.52 7.29
CA VAL A 83 -12.18 -5.25 7.63
C VAL A 83 -12.60 -4.73 9.01
N ARG A 84 -13.89 -4.80 9.36
CA ARG A 84 -14.37 -4.39 10.69
C ARG A 84 -13.75 -5.22 11.82
N GLU A 85 -13.78 -6.55 11.70
CA GLU A 85 -13.21 -7.48 12.68
C GLU A 85 -11.71 -7.24 12.91
N VAL A 86 -10.96 -7.06 11.82
CA VAL A 86 -9.53 -6.74 11.90
C VAL A 86 -9.29 -5.36 12.50
N SER A 87 -10.12 -4.38 12.17
CA SER A 87 -10.02 -3.03 12.76
C SER A 87 -10.19 -3.05 14.27
N GLU A 88 -11.09 -3.88 14.81
CA GLU A 88 -11.24 -4.08 16.26
C GLU A 88 -9.97 -4.66 16.89
N THR A 89 -9.41 -5.68 16.27
CA THR A 89 -8.14 -6.28 16.70
C THR A 89 -7.00 -5.26 16.71
N LEU A 90 -6.88 -4.47 15.67
CA LEU A 90 -5.82 -3.46 15.55
C LEU A 90 -6.03 -2.27 16.49
N ARG A 91 -7.28 -1.91 16.79
CA ARG A 91 -7.59 -0.88 17.80
C ARG A 91 -7.14 -1.25 19.21
N ALA A 92 -7.09 -2.54 19.53
CA ALA A 92 -6.63 -3.03 20.82
C ALA A 92 -5.10 -3.05 20.98
N LEU A 93 -4.35 -2.86 19.90
CA LEU A 93 -2.88 -2.82 19.96
C LEU A 93 -2.39 -1.66 20.86
N PRO A 94 -1.36 -1.86 21.66
CA PRO A 94 -0.79 -0.81 22.50
C PRO A 94 -0.18 0.32 21.66
N ARG A 95 0.31 0.00 20.45
CA ARG A 95 0.83 0.95 19.48
C ARG A 95 0.67 0.45 18.05
N LEU A 96 0.49 1.38 17.11
CA LEU A 96 0.45 1.15 15.67
C LEU A 96 1.23 2.27 14.98
N ASP A 97 2.47 2.01 14.63
CA ASP A 97 3.38 3.02 14.04
C ASP A 97 3.19 3.19 12.54
N GLY A 98 2.74 2.14 11.87
CA GLY A 98 2.49 2.22 10.44
C GLY A 98 1.40 1.28 9.94
N LEU A 99 0.53 1.83 9.09
CA LEU A 99 -0.46 1.08 8.34
C LEU A 99 -0.14 1.19 6.85
N ILE A 100 0.29 0.07 6.25
CA ILE A 100 0.73 0.02 4.85
C ILE A 100 -0.37 -0.60 3.99
N LEU A 101 -1.04 0.23 3.22
CA LEU A 101 -2.18 -0.11 2.37
C LEU A 101 -1.68 -0.64 1.01
N ASN A 102 -1.18 -1.88 1.01
CA ASN A 102 -0.48 -2.47 -0.11
C ASN A 102 -1.32 -3.48 -0.91
N ALA A 103 -2.26 -4.20 -0.27
CA ALA A 103 -3.07 -5.20 -0.95
C ALA A 103 -3.72 -4.66 -2.24
N GLY A 104 -3.87 -5.51 -3.25
CA GLY A 104 -4.51 -5.06 -4.47
C GLY A 104 -4.46 -6.07 -5.61
N ILE A 105 -5.45 -6.00 -6.46
CA ILE A 105 -5.54 -6.72 -7.72
C ILE A 105 -4.81 -5.91 -8.78
N VAL A 106 -3.81 -6.52 -9.44
CA VAL A 106 -2.96 -5.88 -10.47
C VAL A 106 -3.27 -6.41 -11.87
N HIS A 107 -3.77 -7.65 -11.95
CA HIS A 107 -4.18 -8.29 -13.18
C HIS A 107 -5.71 -8.39 -13.22
N PRO A 108 -6.37 -7.40 -13.82
CA PRO A 108 -7.83 -7.36 -13.86
C PRO A 108 -8.41 -8.49 -14.72
N SER A 109 -9.59 -8.98 -14.33
CA SER A 109 -10.43 -9.84 -15.18
C SER A 109 -10.97 -9.04 -16.37
N ALA A 110 -11.31 -9.73 -17.46
CA ALA A 110 -12.06 -9.15 -18.56
C ALA A 110 -13.50 -8.82 -18.14
N ASP A 111 -14.07 -9.66 -17.28
CA ASP A 111 -15.43 -9.52 -16.79
C ASP A 111 -15.47 -8.77 -15.46
N ARG A 112 -16.51 -7.95 -15.30
CA ARG A 112 -16.79 -7.25 -14.04
C ARG A 112 -17.16 -8.26 -12.96
N GLN A 113 -16.42 -8.21 -11.86
CA GLN A 113 -16.68 -8.98 -10.66
C GLN A 113 -17.10 -8.03 -9.52
N VAL A 114 -17.82 -8.55 -8.54
CA VAL A 114 -18.25 -7.79 -7.36
C VAL A 114 -17.78 -8.45 -6.08
N SER A 115 -17.56 -7.64 -5.04
CA SER A 115 -17.29 -8.10 -3.68
C SER A 115 -18.57 -8.62 -3.02
N LEU A 116 -18.42 -9.20 -1.82
CA LEU A 116 -19.57 -9.63 -1.00
C LEU A 116 -20.52 -8.46 -0.66
N ASP A 117 -19.99 -7.25 -0.57
CA ASP A 117 -20.75 -6.02 -0.30
C ASP A 117 -21.33 -5.37 -1.58
N GLY A 118 -21.25 -6.06 -2.75
CA GLY A 118 -21.83 -5.60 -4.01
C GLY A 118 -21.00 -4.54 -4.77
N ASN A 119 -19.81 -4.19 -4.30
CA ASN A 119 -18.94 -3.22 -4.97
C ASN A 119 -18.08 -3.86 -6.06
N GLU A 120 -17.70 -3.09 -7.10
CA GLU A 120 -16.75 -3.58 -8.11
C GLU A 120 -15.47 -4.07 -7.42
N LEU A 121 -15.04 -5.29 -7.75
CA LEU A 121 -14.07 -6.04 -6.96
C LEU A 121 -12.69 -5.37 -6.87
N ILE A 122 -12.23 -4.73 -7.96
CA ILE A 122 -10.92 -4.04 -7.95
C ILE A 122 -11.01 -2.76 -7.12
N PHE A 123 -12.10 -2.01 -7.25
CA PHE A 123 -12.36 -0.83 -6.43
C PHE A 123 -12.49 -1.21 -4.95
N ALA A 124 -13.26 -2.25 -4.63
CA ALA A 124 -13.41 -2.76 -3.27
C ALA A 124 -12.06 -3.16 -2.66
N THR A 125 -11.26 -3.98 -3.38
CA THR A 125 -9.97 -4.49 -2.89
C THR A 125 -8.89 -3.41 -2.82
N ASN A 126 -8.75 -2.61 -3.88
CA ASN A 126 -7.63 -1.69 -3.99
C ASN A 126 -7.84 -0.39 -3.22
N PHE A 127 -9.10 0.00 -2.96
CA PHE A 127 -9.40 1.28 -2.34
C PHE A 127 -10.39 1.19 -1.18
N LEU A 128 -11.64 0.72 -1.37
CA LEU A 128 -12.70 0.87 -0.39
C LEU A 128 -12.38 0.16 0.94
N GLY A 129 -11.89 -1.08 0.89
CA GLY A 129 -11.49 -1.81 2.08
C GLY A 129 -10.33 -1.16 2.82
N HIS A 130 -9.40 -0.51 2.12
CA HIS A 130 -8.32 0.25 2.74
C HIS A 130 -8.82 1.56 3.37
N PHE A 131 -9.78 2.22 2.74
CA PHE A 131 -10.46 3.38 3.31
C PHE A 131 -11.14 2.99 4.63
N ALA A 132 -11.95 1.92 4.64
CA ALA A 132 -12.61 1.38 5.82
C ALA A 132 -11.62 0.95 6.92
N LEU A 133 -10.55 0.22 6.56
CA LEU A 133 -9.51 -0.21 7.50
C LEU A 133 -8.82 0.99 8.17
N THR A 134 -8.54 2.04 7.40
CA THR A 134 -7.92 3.25 7.94
C THR A 134 -8.86 3.97 8.89
N ALA A 135 -10.15 4.10 8.54
CA ALA A 135 -11.18 4.67 9.42
C ALA A 135 -11.25 3.89 10.73
N GLY A 136 -11.41 2.56 10.65
CA GLY A 136 -11.54 1.68 11.80
C GLY A 136 -10.31 1.63 12.72
N THR A 137 -9.12 1.93 12.20
CA THR A 137 -7.86 1.90 12.99
C THR A 137 -7.35 3.28 13.40
N LEU A 138 -8.02 4.35 13.00
CA LEU A 138 -7.54 5.73 13.21
C LEU A 138 -7.28 6.05 14.68
N THR A 139 -8.10 5.53 15.59
CA THR A 139 -7.92 5.73 17.04
C THR A 139 -6.60 5.11 17.54
N ALA A 140 -6.20 3.94 17.04
CA ALA A 140 -4.91 3.33 17.38
C ALA A 140 -3.74 4.14 16.82
N LEU A 141 -3.85 4.61 15.57
CA LEU A 141 -2.85 5.48 14.95
C LEU A 141 -2.69 6.79 15.74
N ARG A 142 -3.79 7.43 16.15
CA ARG A 142 -3.76 8.68 16.95
C ARG A 142 -3.11 8.51 18.33
N ARG A 143 -3.19 7.31 18.94
CA ARG A 143 -2.50 7.03 20.20
C ARG A 143 -0.99 6.84 20.05
N THR A 144 -0.51 6.70 18.81
CA THR A 144 0.90 6.46 18.50
C THR A 144 1.50 7.69 17.81
N PRO A 145 2.18 8.60 18.55
CA PRO A 145 2.75 9.81 17.97
C PRO A 145 3.74 9.50 16.83
N GLY A 146 3.57 10.18 15.71
CA GLY A 146 4.39 9.99 14.51
C GLY A 146 4.00 8.77 13.68
N SER A 147 2.85 8.15 13.97
CA SER A 147 2.32 7.05 13.15
C SER A 147 2.05 7.47 11.71
N ARG A 148 2.12 6.49 10.80
CA ARG A 148 2.01 6.74 9.37
C ARG A 148 1.01 5.81 8.69
N VAL A 149 0.21 6.38 7.79
CA VAL A 149 -0.57 5.63 6.80
C VAL A 149 0.14 5.76 5.45
N VAL A 150 0.50 4.66 4.82
CA VAL A 150 1.17 4.67 3.51
C VAL A 150 0.26 4.05 2.47
N SER A 151 -0.26 4.88 1.56
CA SER A 151 -1.13 4.46 0.46
C SER A 151 -0.32 4.05 -0.77
N LEU A 152 -0.53 2.81 -1.25
CA LEU A 152 0.19 2.30 -2.42
C LEU A 152 -0.53 2.65 -3.73
N GLY A 153 -0.09 3.73 -4.36
CA GLY A 153 -0.49 4.14 -5.69
C GLY A 153 0.17 3.29 -6.80
N SER A 154 0.12 3.81 -8.02
CA SER A 154 0.72 3.18 -9.19
C SER A 154 1.19 4.23 -10.19
N LEU A 155 2.16 3.87 -11.02
CA LEU A 155 2.58 4.66 -12.18
C LEU A 155 1.43 4.87 -13.19
N ILE A 156 0.44 3.97 -13.21
CA ILE A 156 -0.73 4.04 -14.09
C ILE A 156 -1.50 5.36 -13.95
N SER A 157 -1.50 5.98 -12.76
CA SER A 157 -2.14 7.27 -12.51
C SER A 157 -1.49 8.45 -13.24
N ARG A 158 -0.29 8.27 -13.80
CA ARG A 158 0.36 9.25 -14.67
C ARG A 158 0.09 9.01 -16.15
N LEU A 159 -0.36 7.81 -16.50
CA LEU A 159 -0.60 7.36 -17.88
C LEU A 159 -2.10 7.43 -18.23
N MET A 160 -2.95 7.32 -17.25
CA MET A 160 -4.40 7.38 -17.41
C MET A 160 -4.99 8.37 -16.42
N ASP A 161 -5.96 9.14 -16.88
CA ASP A 161 -6.76 10.03 -16.02
C ASP A 161 -8.13 9.42 -15.75
N SER A 162 -8.75 9.81 -14.64
CA SER A 162 -10.11 9.41 -14.28
C SER A 162 -10.75 10.50 -13.42
N SER A 163 -11.98 10.88 -13.77
CA SER A 163 -12.78 11.80 -12.96
C SER A 163 -13.28 11.20 -11.65
N LEU A 164 -13.18 9.86 -11.49
CA LEU A 164 -13.75 9.09 -10.38
C LEU A 164 -15.29 9.25 -10.24
N ASP A 165 -15.99 9.56 -11.35
CA ASP A 165 -17.45 9.77 -11.30
C ASP A 165 -18.23 8.46 -11.30
N ASP A 166 -17.76 7.42 -12.00
CA ASP A 166 -18.33 6.07 -11.97
C ASP A 166 -17.37 5.07 -11.32
N LEU A 167 -17.40 5.02 -9.99
CA LEU A 167 -16.53 4.13 -9.20
C LEU A 167 -16.86 2.64 -9.40
N GLN A 168 -18.07 2.32 -9.82
CA GLN A 168 -18.56 0.96 -9.94
C GLN A 168 -18.42 0.39 -11.35
N LEU A 169 -18.17 1.23 -12.37
CA LEU A 169 -18.12 0.86 -13.79
C LEU A 169 -19.29 -0.06 -14.20
N ALA A 170 -20.50 0.34 -13.79
CA ALA A 170 -21.69 -0.51 -13.90
C ALA A 170 -22.20 -0.65 -15.35
N THR A 171 -22.00 0.36 -16.18
CA THR A 171 -22.53 0.40 -17.56
C THR A 171 -21.54 -0.12 -18.59
N THR A 172 -20.27 0.23 -18.45
CA THR A 172 -19.20 -0.18 -19.38
C THR A 172 -17.96 -0.56 -18.59
N TYR A 173 -17.69 -1.85 -18.51
CA TYR A 173 -16.57 -2.38 -17.77
C TYR A 173 -15.32 -2.52 -18.65
N ASN A 174 -14.21 -2.08 -18.11
CA ASN A 174 -12.88 -2.35 -18.60
C ASN A 174 -11.94 -2.54 -17.41
N GLY A 175 -11.36 -3.71 -17.26
CA GLY A 175 -10.55 -4.05 -16.10
C GLY A 175 -9.32 -3.14 -15.90
N TRP A 176 -8.68 -2.67 -16.98
CA TRP A 176 -7.57 -1.71 -16.88
C TRP A 176 -8.04 -0.33 -16.43
N LYS A 177 -9.24 0.10 -16.87
CA LYS A 177 -9.87 1.33 -16.37
C LYS A 177 -10.19 1.19 -14.88
N ALA A 178 -10.76 0.05 -14.45
CA ALA A 178 -11.03 -0.25 -13.04
C ALA A 178 -9.75 -0.19 -12.19
N TYR A 179 -8.67 -0.84 -12.67
CA TYR A 179 -7.37 -0.79 -12.01
C TYR A 179 -6.80 0.64 -11.91
N ALA A 180 -6.77 1.38 -13.02
CA ALA A 180 -6.27 2.74 -13.06
C ALA A 180 -7.05 3.65 -12.10
N GLN A 181 -8.39 3.60 -12.16
CA GLN A 181 -9.30 4.34 -11.31
C GLN A 181 -9.06 4.02 -9.82
N SER A 182 -8.94 2.75 -9.44
CA SER A 182 -8.69 2.34 -8.06
C SER A 182 -7.36 2.88 -7.53
N LYS A 183 -6.32 2.93 -8.38
CA LYS A 183 -4.99 3.45 -8.00
C LYS A 183 -4.94 4.99 -7.96
N ILE A 184 -5.73 5.66 -8.78
CA ILE A 184 -5.94 7.11 -8.67
C ILE A 184 -6.69 7.41 -7.37
N ALA A 185 -7.76 6.67 -7.06
CA ALA A 185 -8.51 6.81 -5.80
C ALA A 185 -7.62 6.66 -4.56
N MET A 186 -6.71 5.66 -4.56
CA MET A 186 -5.73 5.49 -3.47
C MET A 186 -4.78 6.68 -3.30
N GLN A 187 -4.34 7.30 -4.39
CA GLN A 187 -3.49 8.49 -4.30
C GLN A 187 -4.26 9.71 -3.81
N VAL A 188 -5.48 9.93 -4.36
CA VAL A 188 -6.39 10.99 -3.91
C VAL A 188 -6.65 10.84 -2.41
N PHE A 189 -6.98 9.63 -1.97
CA PHE A 189 -7.21 9.33 -0.55
C PHE A 189 -6.00 9.65 0.33
N GLY A 190 -4.81 9.22 -0.06
CA GLY A 190 -3.61 9.44 0.75
C GLY A 190 -3.31 10.93 0.96
N PHE A 191 -3.48 11.77 -0.06
CA PHE A 191 -3.29 13.21 0.07
C PHE A 191 -4.43 13.91 0.83
N GLU A 192 -5.67 13.49 0.60
CA GLU A 192 -6.83 14.05 1.29
C GLU A 192 -6.84 13.67 2.77
N LEU A 193 -6.44 12.44 3.11
CA LEU A 193 -6.30 12.00 4.48
C LEU A 193 -5.30 12.89 5.24
N ASP A 194 -4.12 13.15 4.69
CA ASP A 194 -3.13 14.04 5.30
C ASP A 194 -3.71 15.45 5.54
N ARG A 195 -4.41 15.99 4.53
CA ARG A 195 -5.03 17.30 4.62
C ARG A 195 -6.09 17.38 5.74
N ARG A 196 -6.94 16.36 5.85
CA ARG A 196 -7.97 16.30 6.90
C ARG A 196 -7.39 16.09 8.29
N LEU A 197 -6.39 15.20 8.43
CA LEU A 197 -5.69 14.99 9.69
C LEU A 197 -5.05 16.27 10.22
N ARG A 198 -4.46 17.08 9.36
CA ARG A 198 -3.90 18.39 9.75
C ARG A 198 -5.00 19.37 10.14
N ALA A 199 -6.13 19.39 9.44
CA ALA A 199 -7.24 20.30 9.72
C ALA A 199 -7.94 20.00 11.05
N THR A 200 -7.98 18.74 11.48
CA THR A 200 -8.57 18.31 12.76
C THR A 200 -7.62 18.40 13.96
N GLY A 201 -6.42 18.95 13.79
CA GLY A 201 -5.41 18.99 14.84
C GLY A 201 -4.79 17.62 15.17
N ALA A 202 -5.14 16.57 14.44
CA ALA A 202 -4.59 15.23 14.58
C ALA A 202 -3.22 15.07 13.88
N GLY A 203 -2.43 16.14 13.81
CA GLY A 203 -1.14 16.21 13.09
C GLY A 203 -0.06 15.24 13.58
N MET A 204 -0.36 14.40 14.57
CA MET A 204 0.53 13.32 15.00
C MET A 204 0.48 12.08 14.07
N VAL A 205 -0.59 11.93 13.27
CA VAL A 205 -0.72 10.89 12.25
C VAL A 205 -0.39 11.51 10.89
N GLN A 206 0.51 10.91 10.14
CA GLN A 206 0.90 11.36 8.81
C GLN A 206 0.36 10.41 7.74
N SER A 207 -0.17 10.94 6.65
CA SER A 207 -0.52 10.14 5.49
C SER A 207 0.41 10.44 4.33
N LEU A 208 1.02 9.38 3.77
CA LEU A 208 1.99 9.45 2.68
C LEU A 208 1.55 8.55 1.53
N VAL A 209 2.07 8.84 0.36
CA VAL A 209 1.79 8.04 -0.84
C VAL A 209 3.10 7.48 -1.39
N ALA A 210 3.07 6.24 -1.88
CA ALA A 210 4.20 5.64 -2.56
C ALA A 210 3.76 4.91 -3.83
N HIS A 211 4.65 4.79 -4.82
CA HIS A 211 4.45 3.89 -5.95
C HIS A 211 5.72 3.09 -6.25
N PRO A 212 5.57 1.83 -6.68
CA PRO A 212 6.70 0.91 -6.85
C PRO A 212 7.43 1.06 -8.18
N GLY A 213 7.03 1.99 -9.05
CA GLY A 213 7.49 2.02 -10.44
C GLY A 213 6.98 0.82 -11.25
N TYR A 214 7.76 0.38 -12.24
CA TYR A 214 7.44 -0.78 -13.07
C TYR A 214 8.08 -2.04 -12.49
N SER A 215 7.39 -2.66 -11.53
CA SER A 215 7.90 -3.79 -10.74
C SER A 215 7.30 -5.11 -11.19
N ILE A 216 8.12 -6.05 -11.70
CA ILE A 216 7.69 -7.31 -12.30
C ILE A 216 8.30 -8.54 -11.62
N SER A 217 7.59 -9.67 -11.76
CA SER A 217 7.93 -10.89 -11.04
C SER A 217 9.21 -11.55 -11.55
N GLY A 218 9.47 -11.51 -12.84
CA GLY A 218 10.64 -12.17 -13.44
C GLY A 218 11.99 -11.59 -13.00
N LEU A 219 12.00 -10.32 -12.61
CA LEU A 219 13.18 -9.65 -12.05
C LEU A 219 13.25 -9.74 -10.52
N THR A 220 12.31 -10.43 -9.90
CA THR A 220 12.22 -10.59 -8.44
C THR A 220 12.99 -11.83 -8.00
N PRO A 221 13.78 -11.79 -6.92
CA PRO A 221 14.41 -12.98 -6.35
C PRO A 221 13.40 -14.08 -6.03
N THR A 222 13.76 -15.34 -6.20
CA THR A 222 12.95 -16.46 -5.73
C THR A 222 13.07 -16.56 -4.22
N ILE A 223 11.92 -16.56 -3.57
CA ILE A 223 11.80 -16.80 -2.13
C ILE A 223 11.01 -18.09 -1.95
N PRO A 224 11.61 -19.17 -1.41
CA PRO A 224 10.92 -20.42 -1.18
C PRO A 224 9.62 -20.22 -0.38
N GLY A 225 8.55 -20.89 -0.79
CA GLY A 225 7.23 -20.75 -0.16
C GLY A 225 6.43 -19.47 -0.51
N VAL A 226 7.10 -18.42 -0.96
CA VAL A 226 6.47 -17.10 -1.23
C VAL A 226 6.22 -16.88 -2.72
N ASN A 227 7.22 -17.14 -3.55
CA ASN A 227 7.08 -16.98 -5.00
C ASN A 227 7.85 -18.07 -5.76
N SER A 228 7.34 -18.38 -6.95
CA SER A 228 8.05 -19.18 -7.94
C SER A 228 7.91 -18.53 -9.31
N VAL A 229 9.01 -18.28 -9.98
CA VAL A 229 9.01 -17.69 -11.33
C VAL A 229 9.70 -18.63 -12.27
N SER A 230 8.99 -19.05 -13.35
CA SER A 230 9.56 -19.94 -14.35
C SER A 230 10.76 -19.32 -15.06
N ARG A 231 11.68 -20.15 -15.57
CA ARG A 231 12.85 -19.69 -16.31
C ARG A 231 12.46 -18.90 -17.56
N ILE A 232 11.42 -19.33 -18.26
CA ILE A 232 10.88 -18.65 -19.45
C ILE A 232 10.42 -17.23 -19.07
N LYS A 233 9.64 -17.10 -18.00
CA LYS A 233 9.17 -15.79 -17.52
C LYS A 233 10.35 -14.90 -17.13
N ARG A 234 11.41 -15.42 -16.54
CA ARG A 234 12.62 -14.65 -16.21
C ARG A 234 13.30 -14.08 -17.46
N VAL A 235 13.37 -14.87 -18.53
CA VAL A 235 13.96 -14.42 -19.81
C VAL A 235 13.10 -13.33 -20.44
N ILE A 236 11.78 -13.54 -20.54
CA ILE A 236 10.85 -12.56 -21.10
C ILE A 236 10.87 -11.25 -20.28
N ASP A 237 10.74 -11.35 -18.95
CA ASP A 237 10.75 -10.19 -18.07
C ASP A 237 12.15 -9.53 -18.04
N GLY A 238 13.23 -10.29 -18.26
CA GLY A 238 14.60 -9.78 -18.39
C GLY A 238 14.73 -8.77 -19.54
N ALA A 239 14.09 -9.04 -20.68
CA ALA A 239 14.09 -8.09 -21.80
C ALA A 239 13.39 -6.75 -21.44
N GLN A 240 12.49 -6.74 -20.47
CA GLN A 240 11.78 -5.53 -20.04
C GLN A 240 12.64 -4.58 -19.18
N THR A 241 13.86 -5.00 -18.81
CA THR A 241 14.84 -4.08 -18.17
C THR A 241 15.22 -2.93 -19.11
N VAL A 242 15.18 -3.14 -20.41
CA VAL A 242 15.45 -2.10 -21.42
C VAL A 242 14.45 -0.96 -21.32
N VAL A 243 13.17 -1.28 -21.08
CA VAL A 243 12.10 -0.29 -20.88
C VAL A 243 11.94 0.16 -19.41
N GLY A 244 12.91 -0.17 -18.57
CA GLY A 244 12.99 0.35 -17.21
C GLY A 244 12.25 -0.48 -16.15
N ALA A 245 11.98 -1.76 -16.38
CA ALA A 245 11.44 -2.64 -15.35
C ALA A 245 12.45 -2.92 -14.22
N GLN A 246 11.93 -3.20 -13.02
CA GLN A 246 12.71 -3.62 -11.85
C GLN A 246 12.04 -4.78 -11.12
N GLY A 247 12.75 -5.44 -10.21
CA GLY A 247 12.19 -6.46 -9.35
C GLY A 247 11.31 -5.87 -8.25
N LYS A 248 10.37 -6.64 -7.73
CA LYS A 248 9.47 -6.21 -6.64
C LYS A 248 10.20 -5.86 -5.34
N HIS A 249 11.34 -6.49 -5.07
CA HIS A 249 12.19 -6.15 -3.93
C HIS A 249 12.72 -4.71 -4.00
N HIS A 250 13.03 -4.21 -5.20
CA HIS A 250 13.37 -2.82 -5.42
C HIS A 250 12.14 -1.91 -5.41
N GLY A 251 11.01 -2.39 -5.95
CA GLY A 251 9.75 -1.64 -5.92
C GLY A 251 9.24 -1.34 -4.51
N ALA A 252 9.51 -2.22 -3.55
CA ALA A 252 9.15 -2.02 -2.15
C ALA A 252 9.88 -0.83 -1.49
N TRP A 253 11.03 -0.42 -2.00
CA TRP A 253 11.84 0.65 -1.43
C TRP A 253 11.10 1.98 -1.25
N SER A 254 10.22 2.34 -2.19
CA SER A 254 9.44 3.57 -2.09
C SER A 254 8.46 3.53 -0.92
N THR A 255 7.84 2.38 -0.69
CA THR A 255 6.92 2.14 0.43
C THR A 255 7.67 2.16 1.76
N VAL A 256 8.80 1.46 1.84
CA VAL A 256 9.65 1.44 3.05
C VAL A 256 10.14 2.85 3.37
N ARG A 257 10.60 3.62 2.39
CA ARG A 257 11.00 5.00 2.59
C ARG A 257 9.85 5.86 3.14
N ALA A 258 8.67 5.77 2.55
CA ALA A 258 7.50 6.48 3.05
C ALA A 258 7.15 6.09 4.51
N ALA A 259 7.34 4.81 4.85
CA ALA A 259 7.02 4.29 6.17
C ALA A 259 7.98 4.74 7.27
N ILE A 260 9.30 4.80 7.00
CA ILE A 260 10.31 4.93 8.07
C ILE A 260 11.37 6.02 7.86
N ASP A 261 11.38 6.75 6.73
CA ASP A 261 12.32 7.87 6.56
C ASP A 261 12.01 8.98 7.58
N PRO A 262 12.95 9.32 8.50
CA PRO A 262 12.72 10.36 9.49
C PRO A 262 12.46 11.74 8.88
N ASP A 263 12.95 12.00 7.68
CA ASP A 263 12.75 13.26 6.95
C ASP A 263 11.44 13.25 6.11
N ALA A 264 10.67 12.16 6.10
CA ALA A 264 9.39 12.11 5.40
C ALA A 264 8.29 12.80 6.20
N HIS A 265 7.46 13.56 5.49
CA HIS A 265 6.36 14.32 6.06
C HIS A 265 5.04 13.93 5.42
N GLY A 266 3.95 14.11 6.15
CA GLY A 266 2.61 13.90 5.61
C GLY A 266 2.39 14.69 4.31
N GLY A 267 1.74 14.06 3.33
CA GLY A 267 1.57 14.58 1.98
C GLY A 267 2.76 14.36 1.04
N ASP A 268 3.86 13.74 1.50
CA ASP A 268 4.95 13.33 0.60
C ASP A 268 4.52 12.18 -0.32
N TYR A 269 5.07 12.19 -1.53
CA TYR A 269 4.90 11.14 -2.53
C TYR A 269 6.26 10.56 -2.92
N PHE A 270 6.45 9.28 -2.65
CA PHE A 270 7.69 8.58 -2.97
C PHE A 270 7.55 7.66 -4.18
N GLY A 271 8.53 7.70 -5.05
CA GLY A 271 8.64 6.80 -6.20
C GLY A 271 10.08 6.64 -6.65
N PRO A 272 10.36 5.70 -7.57
CA PRO A 272 11.70 5.51 -8.10
C PRO A 272 12.21 6.75 -8.84
N ARG A 273 13.51 7.07 -8.72
CA ARG A 273 14.14 8.27 -9.32
C ARG A 273 13.90 8.41 -10.83
N LEU A 274 13.88 7.30 -11.55
CA LEU A 274 13.63 7.26 -12.99
C LEU A 274 12.17 6.95 -13.33
N LEU A 275 11.23 7.24 -12.43
CA LEU A 275 9.79 6.94 -12.49
C LEU A 275 9.46 5.44 -12.47
N THR A 276 10.09 4.67 -13.33
CA THR A 276 9.86 3.22 -13.49
C THR A 276 10.77 2.38 -12.60
N ARG A 277 12.00 2.85 -12.31
CA ARG A 277 13.01 2.14 -11.51
C ARG A 277 13.97 3.06 -10.78
N GLY A 278 14.72 2.49 -9.84
CA GLY A 278 15.83 3.16 -9.14
C GLY A 278 15.54 3.45 -7.68
N ARG A 279 16.46 4.18 -7.03
CA ARG A 279 16.30 4.56 -5.62
C ARG A 279 15.05 5.41 -5.40
N PRO A 280 14.36 5.27 -4.27
CA PRO A 280 13.17 6.07 -3.98
C PRO A 280 13.53 7.54 -3.76
N VAL A 281 12.76 8.44 -4.36
CA VAL A 281 12.88 9.89 -4.18
C VAL A 281 11.49 10.50 -3.99
N ARG A 282 11.42 11.70 -3.39
CA ARG A 282 10.19 12.49 -3.41
C ARG A 282 9.87 12.89 -4.85
N GLN A 283 8.61 12.78 -5.21
CA GLN A 283 8.11 13.10 -6.55
C GLN A 283 6.92 14.06 -6.48
N PRO A 284 6.67 14.86 -7.52
CA PRO A 284 5.43 15.62 -7.62
C PRO A 284 4.26 14.66 -7.84
N ALA A 285 3.15 14.92 -7.17
CA ALA A 285 1.88 14.22 -7.40
C ALA A 285 1.24 14.66 -8.72
N THR A 286 0.33 13.86 -9.25
CA THR A 286 -0.49 14.25 -10.40
C THR A 286 -1.49 15.34 -10.01
N ARG A 287 -1.95 16.13 -10.99
CA ARG A 287 -2.95 17.17 -10.74
C ARG A 287 -4.23 16.58 -10.14
N THR A 288 -4.75 15.51 -10.76
CA THR A 288 -5.97 14.82 -10.31
C THR A 288 -5.86 14.31 -8.89
N SER A 289 -4.71 13.74 -8.49
CA SER A 289 -4.53 13.21 -7.14
C SER A 289 -4.48 14.28 -6.04
N ARG A 290 -4.32 15.55 -6.38
CA ARG A 290 -4.38 16.72 -5.47
C ARG A 290 -5.59 17.61 -5.67
N ASP A 291 -6.52 17.23 -6.55
CA ASP A 291 -7.75 18.00 -6.79
C ASP A 291 -8.70 17.85 -5.58
N ARG A 292 -9.01 18.97 -4.94
CA ARG A 292 -9.85 19.01 -3.74
C ARG A 292 -11.31 18.63 -4.01
N ALA A 293 -11.84 18.99 -5.18
CA ALA A 293 -13.21 18.66 -5.52
C ALA A 293 -13.37 17.17 -5.81
N VAL A 294 -12.41 16.57 -6.52
CA VAL A 294 -12.35 15.12 -6.73
C VAL A 294 -12.21 14.39 -5.39
N ALA A 295 -11.33 14.88 -4.52
CA ALA A 295 -11.09 14.29 -3.22
C ALA A 295 -12.32 14.33 -2.29
N ALA A 296 -13.03 15.45 -2.26
CA ALA A 296 -14.24 15.59 -1.45
C ALA A 296 -15.34 14.63 -1.92
N ARG A 297 -15.60 14.55 -3.24
CA ARG A 297 -16.60 13.62 -3.79
C ARG A 297 -16.22 12.15 -3.56
N LEU A 298 -14.94 11.79 -3.74
CA LEU A 298 -14.48 10.43 -3.48
C LEU A 298 -14.68 10.04 -2.01
N TRP A 299 -14.33 10.95 -1.11
CA TRP A 299 -14.44 10.74 0.33
C TRP A 299 -15.89 10.52 0.77
N GLU A 300 -16.81 11.42 0.39
CA GLU A 300 -18.24 11.34 0.69
C GLU A 300 -18.86 10.03 0.19
N ARG A 301 -18.53 9.64 -1.06
CA ARG A 301 -18.97 8.36 -1.62
C ARG A 301 -18.42 7.15 -0.87
N ALA A 302 -17.15 7.22 -0.46
CA ALA A 302 -16.55 6.13 0.30
C ALA A 302 -17.18 5.98 1.69
N GLU A 303 -17.44 7.07 2.42
CA GLU A 303 -18.17 7.06 3.68
C GLU A 303 -19.58 6.45 3.52
N THR A 304 -20.29 6.83 2.45
CA THR A 304 -21.60 6.23 2.14
C THR A 304 -21.51 4.73 1.90
N LEU A 305 -20.48 4.26 1.19
CA LEU A 305 -20.31 2.84 0.86
C LEU A 305 -19.88 1.97 2.05
N ILE A 306 -19.20 2.52 3.03
CA ILE A 306 -18.81 1.79 4.25
C ILE A 306 -19.84 1.93 5.39
N ASP A 307 -20.83 2.80 5.20
CA ASP A 307 -21.89 3.14 6.18
C ASP A 307 -21.32 3.63 7.54
N GLU A 308 -20.20 4.35 7.49
CA GLU A 308 -19.53 4.91 8.68
C GLU A 308 -18.87 6.25 8.34
N PRO A 309 -18.98 7.28 9.21
CA PRO A 309 -18.19 8.51 9.07
C PRO A 309 -16.72 8.23 9.41
N PHE A 310 -15.80 8.89 8.70
CA PHE A 310 -14.38 8.68 8.93
C PHE A 310 -13.75 9.82 9.77
N LEU A 311 -13.92 11.07 9.36
CA LEU A 311 -13.32 12.28 9.97
C LEU A 311 -14.28 13.48 9.90
#